data_eaf8bd367933831ba3b6e17ca19f9984
#
_entry.id   eaf8bd367933831ba3b6e17ca19f9984
#
_cell.length_a   1.000
_cell.length_b   1.000
_cell.length_c   1.000
_cell.angle_alpha   90.00
_cell.angle_beta   90.00
_cell.angle_gamma   90.00
#
_symmetry.space_group_name_H-M   'P 1'
#
loop_
_entity.id
_entity.type
_entity.pdbx_description
1 polymer ?
#
loop_
_entity_poly.entity_id
_entity_poly.type
_entity_poly.pdbx_seq_one_letter_code
_entity_poly.pdbx_strand_id
1 'polypeptide(L)'
;MENTKTIILDEVQDRETFNIGRFELIKFAMPDGTVKAVFKDCPFKSRFGDNNDLSKSDILKKLESEILPEIEEIVGAENVLAFETDLLSLDGSKKHGVMTSKISLPTLDFYRANRDTFEKYKLDMWWWLATPDSTSEYYNDKWCVCVAPSGYANDYVNSLNIFGVRPVLRFVSSISVSCDE
;
A
#
# COMPACT_ATOMS: atom_id res chain seq x y z
N MET A 1 -18.30 23.68 -6.04
CA MET A 1 -16.92 23.55 -6.57
C MET A 1 -16.05 23.45 -5.33
N GLU A 2 -15.51 22.26 -5.06
CA GLU A 2 -14.56 22.10 -3.97
C GLU A 2 -13.32 22.94 -4.31
N ASN A 3 -12.95 23.80 -3.39
CA ASN A 3 -11.74 24.63 -3.54
C ASN A 3 -10.53 23.73 -3.29
N THR A 4 -9.87 23.31 -4.34
CA THR A 4 -8.66 22.50 -4.24
C THR A 4 -7.45 23.39 -4.26
N LYS A 5 -6.62 23.35 -3.24
CA LYS A 5 -5.37 24.12 -3.15
C LYS A 5 -4.20 23.26 -3.59
N THR A 6 -3.34 23.79 -4.46
CA THR A 6 -2.05 23.17 -4.80
C THR A 6 -0.99 23.55 -3.77
N ILE A 7 -0.31 22.57 -3.17
CA ILE A 7 0.77 22.76 -2.20
C ILE A 7 1.92 21.79 -2.49
N ILE A 8 3.06 21.99 -1.85
CA ILE A 8 4.16 21.03 -1.89
C ILE A 8 3.88 19.92 -0.88
N LEU A 9 4.16 18.67 -1.25
CA LEU A 9 3.89 17.50 -0.40
C LEU A 9 4.55 17.60 0.99
N ASP A 10 5.71 18.26 1.08
CA ASP A 10 6.38 18.51 2.36
C ASP A 10 5.52 19.35 3.32
N GLU A 11 4.70 20.27 2.80
CA GLU A 11 3.81 21.16 3.58
C GLU A 11 2.55 20.45 4.10
N VAL A 12 2.18 19.29 3.54
CA VAL A 12 1.08 18.47 4.06
C VAL A 12 1.47 17.95 5.44
N GLN A 13 0.58 18.02 6.42
CA GLN A 13 0.86 17.48 7.76
C GLN A 13 1.02 15.96 7.72
N ASP A 14 1.92 15.42 8.54
CA ASP A 14 2.08 13.96 8.66
C ASP A 14 0.77 13.32 9.13
N ARG A 15 0.42 12.18 8.56
CA ARG A 15 -0.83 11.45 8.78
C ARG A 15 -2.11 12.14 8.26
N GLU A 16 -2.00 13.24 7.53
CA GLU A 16 -3.13 13.84 6.82
C GLU A 16 -3.16 13.43 5.35
N THR A 17 -4.28 13.73 4.68
CA THR A 17 -4.50 13.33 3.29
C THR A 17 -4.11 14.42 2.29
N PHE A 18 -3.80 13.98 1.08
CA PHE A 18 -3.56 14.82 -0.09
C PHE A 18 -4.00 14.07 -1.35
N ASN A 19 -4.16 14.77 -2.45
CA ASN A 19 -4.63 14.20 -3.70
C ASN A 19 -3.54 14.22 -4.78
N ILE A 20 -3.44 13.13 -5.53
CA ILE A 20 -2.75 13.03 -6.81
C ILE A 20 -3.79 12.60 -7.85
N GLY A 21 -4.20 13.53 -8.72
CA GLY A 21 -5.30 13.30 -9.64
C GLY A 21 -6.58 12.89 -8.89
N ARG A 22 -7.13 11.73 -9.24
CA ARG A 22 -8.34 11.17 -8.61
C ARG A 22 -8.08 10.38 -7.33
N PHE A 23 -6.83 10.20 -6.94
CA PHE A 23 -6.47 9.38 -5.79
C PHE A 23 -6.22 10.25 -4.56
N GLU A 24 -6.86 9.91 -3.46
CA GLU A 24 -6.57 10.46 -2.14
C GLU A 24 -5.62 9.52 -1.39
N LEU A 25 -4.51 10.08 -0.90
CA LEU A 25 -3.44 9.34 -0.22
C LEU A 25 -3.20 9.92 1.17
N ILE A 26 -2.74 9.08 2.07
CA ILE A 26 -2.36 9.42 3.45
C ILE A 26 -0.83 9.58 3.49
N LYS A 27 -0.35 10.72 3.96
CA LYS A 27 1.08 11.02 4.12
C LYS A 27 1.67 10.28 5.32
N PHE A 28 2.85 9.71 5.13
CA PHE A 28 3.72 9.18 6.19
C PHE A 28 5.13 9.73 5.94
N ALA A 29 5.51 10.75 6.73
CA ALA A 29 6.84 11.34 6.66
C ALA A 29 7.92 10.32 7.06
N MET A 30 8.99 10.22 6.28
CA MET A 30 10.09 9.30 6.51
C MET A 30 11.30 10.04 7.06
N PRO A 31 12.14 9.37 7.90
CA PRO A 31 13.31 10.00 8.52
C PRO A 31 14.35 10.55 7.52
N ASP A 32 14.36 10.02 6.30
CA ASP A 32 15.27 10.44 5.23
C ASP A 32 14.75 11.62 4.39
N GLY A 33 13.63 12.24 4.79
CA GLY A 33 13.01 13.36 4.10
C GLY A 33 12.14 12.97 2.90
N THR A 34 11.98 11.69 2.59
CA THR A 34 11.01 11.20 1.61
C THR A 34 9.63 11.02 2.24
N VAL A 35 8.62 10.76 1.44
CA VAL A 35 7.26 10.50 1.89
C VAL A 35 6.83 9.12 1.42
N LYS A 36 6.43 8.25 2.35
CA LYS A 36 5.64 7.07 2.03
C LYS A 36 4.16 7.47 2.05
N ALA A 37 3.41 7.09 1.04
CA ALA A 37 2.00 7.42 0.92
C ALA A 37 1.15 6.18 0.69
N VAL A 38 0.10 6.02 1.49
CA VAL A 38 -0.85 4.92 1.37
C VAL A 38 -2.16 5.47 0.83
N PHE A 39 -2.76 4.79 -0.13
CA PHE A 39 -4.09 5.16 -0.62
C PHE A 39 -5.10 5.17 0.55
N LYS A 40 -5.91 6.20 0.62
CA LYS A 40 -6.99 6.29 1.60
C LYS A 40 -8.03 5.21 1.34
N ASP A 41 -8.40 5.02 0.07
CA ASP A 41 -9.36 4.02 -0.39
C ASP A 41 -8.69 2.95 -1.27
N CYS A 42 -9.43 1.90 -1.60
CA CYS A 42 -8.98 0.86 -2.51
C CYS A 42 -9.39 1.21 -3.95
N PRO A 43 -8.44 1.49 -4.86
CA PRO A 43 -8.76 1.81 -6.26
C PRO A 43 -9.43 0.65 -7.00
N PHE A 44 -9.24 -0.57 -6.55
CA PHE A 44 -9.89 -1.76 -7.08
C PHE A 44 -9.93 -2.90 -6.05
N LYS A 45 -10.68 -3.96 -6.39
CA LYS A 45 -10.67 -5.25 -5.69
C LYS A 45 -10.05 -6.31 -6.58
N SER A 46 -9.32 -7.26 -5.98
CA SER A 46 -8.68 -8.36 -6.71
C SER A 46 -8.48 -9.57 -5.80
N ARG A 47 -8.33 -10.74 -6.40
CA ARG A 47 -7.66 -11.84 -5.74
C ARG A 47 -6.18 -11.47 -5.55
N PHE A 48 -5.52 -12.06 -4.57
CA PHE A 48 -4.10 -11.82 -4.35
C PHE A 48 -3.27 -12.39 -5.52
N GLY A 49 -3.46 -13.67 -5.81
CA GLY A 49 -2.78 -14.39 -6.87
C GLY A 49 -2.90 -15.90 -6.69
N ASP A 50 -2.09 -16.66 -7.41
CA ASP A 50 -2.06 -18.12 -7.29
C ASP A 50 -1.44 -18.61 -5.97
N ASN A 51 -0.66 -17.75 -5.31
CA ASN A 51 -0.08 -17.96 -3.98
C ASN A 51 0.05 -16.61 -3.25
N ASN A 52 0.71 -16.60 -2.08
CA ASN A 52 0.87 -15.43 -1.22
C ASN A 52 2.19 -14.65 -1.45
N ASP A 53 2.89 -14.91 -2.54
CA ASP A 53 4.08 -14.14 -2.94
C ASP A 53 3.66 -12.88 -3.70
N LEU A 54 3.75 -11.71 -3.04
CA LEU A 54 3.35 -10.43 -3.64
C LEU A 54 4.11 -10.15 -4.95
N SER A 55 5.39 -10.54 -5.03
CA SER A 55 6.22 -10.29 -6.22
C SER A 55 5.72 -10.98 -7.50
N LYS A 56 4.87 -11.99 -7.35
CA LYS A 56 4.26 -12.77 -8.44
C LYS A 56 2.74 -12.60 -8.52
N SER A 57 2.18 -11.75 -7.67
CA SER A 57 0.72 -11.60 -7.51
C SER A 57 0.05 -10.94 -8.70
N ASP A 58 -1.25 -11.21 -8.84
CA ASP A 58 -2.09 -10.48 -9.79
C ASP A 58 -2.26 -9.01 -9.38
N ILE A 59 -2.21 -8.75 -8.07
CA ILE A 59 -2.27 -7.41 -7.50
C ILE A 59 -1.10 -6.56 -8.00
N LEU A 60 0.15 -7.03 -7.84
CA LEU A 60 1.32 -6.25 -8.24
C LEU A 60 1.32 -5.98 -9.74
N LYS A 61 0.99 -6.98 -10.56
CA LYS A 61 0.88 -6.80 -12.01
C LYS A 61 -0.08 -5.68 -12.38
N LYS A 62 -1.25 -5.63 -11.73
CA LYS A 62 -2.27 -4.61 -11.98
C LYS A 62 -1.85 -3.24 -11.44
N LEU A 63 -1.21 -3.18 -10.28
CA LEU A 63 -0.67 -1.95 -9.71
C LEU A 63 0.39 -1.32 -10.64
N GLU A 64 1.30 -2.12 -11.17
CA GLU A 64 2.37 -1.67 -12.07
C GLU A 64 1.88 -1.30 -13.46
N SER A 65 0.82 -1.95 -13.97
CA SER A 65 0.31 -1.70 -15.32
C SER A 65 -0.76 -0.61 -15.41
N GLU A 66 -1.51 -0.33 -14.34
CA GLU A 66 -2.65 0.59 -14.36
C GLU A 66 -2.48 1.77 -13.40
N ILE A 67 -2.10 1.54 -12.14
CA ILE A 67 -2.07 2.58 -11.11
C ILE A 67 -0.77 3.39 -11.15
N LEU A 68 0.37 2.71 -11.18
CA LEU A 68 1.67 3.37 -11.19
C LEU A 68 1.86 4.32 -12.38
N PRO A 69 1.52 3.93 -13.64
CA PRO A 69 1.64 4.83 -14.77
C PRO A 69 0.77 6.09 -14.65
N GLU A 70 -0.45 5.99 -14.12
CA GLU A 70 -1.33 7.13 -13.90
C GLU A 70 -0.74 8.12 -12.88
N ILE A 71 -0.14 7.62 -11.81
CA ILE A 71 0.56 8.46 -10.81
C ILE A 71 1.79 9.12 -11.43
N GLU A 72 2.63 8.35 -12.15
CA GLU A 72 3.86 8.84 -12.77
C GLU A 72 3.60 9.90 -13.84
N GLU A 73 2.48 9.81 -14.57
CA GLU A 73 2.06 10.83 -15.53
C GLU A 73 1.78 12.18 -14.86
N ILE A 74 1.24 12.16 -13.63
CA ILE A 74 0.86 13.39 -12.91
C ILE A 74 2.06 14.02 -12.20
N VAL A 75 2.86 13.22 -11.50
CA VAL A 75 3.93 13.73 -10.63
C VAL A 75 5.33 13.65 -11.25
N GLY A 76 5.50 12.96 -12.37
CA GLY A 76 6.81 12.63 -12.96
C GLY A 76 7.36 11.31 -12.41
N ALA A 77 7.80 10.42 -13.31
CA ALA A 77 8.30 9.09 -12.96
C ALA A 77 9.57 9.12 -12.09
N GLU A 78 10.38 10.16 -12.21
CA GLU A 78 11.58 10.41 -11.40
C GLU A 78 11.26 10.75 -9.94
N ASN A 79 10.07 11.24 -9.67
CA ASN A 79 9.60 11.63 -8.34
C ASN A 79 8.96 10.48 -7.56
N VAL A 80 8.67 9.36 -8.23
CA VAL A 80 8.20 8.11 -7.62
C VAL A 80 9.39 7.20 -7.39
N LEU A 81 9.73 6.98 -6.13
CA LEU A 81 10.94 6.28 -5.71
C LEU A 81 10.68 4.78 -5.53
N ALA A 82 11.63 3.95 -5.98
CA ALA A 82 11.63 2.54 -5.62
C ALA A 82 11.95 2.36 -4.13
N PHE A 83 11.34 1.36 -3.51
CA PHE A 83 11.58 1.01 -2.11
C PHE A 83 11.47 -0.50 -1.90
N GLU A 84 12.04 -0.94 -0.81
CA GLU A 84 12.01 -2.35 -0.42
C GLU A 84 10.74 -2.67 0.37
N THR A 85 10.11 -3.80 0.04
CA THR A 85 9.04 -4.43 0.81
C THR A 85 9.53 -5.79 1.29
N ASP A 86 9.67 -5.96 2.60
CA ASP A 86 10.04 -7.23 3.20
C ASP A 86 8.83 -8.18 3.18
N LEU A 87 8.98 -9.30 2.49
CA LEU A 87 7.98 -10.34 2.36
C LEU A 87 8.16 -11.46 3.40
N LEU A 88 8.77 -11.13 4.55
CA LEU A 88 8.87 -12.02 5.70
C LEU A 88 7.47 -12.47 6.12
N SER A 89 7.27 -13.79 6.18
CA SER A 89 5.99 -14.38 6.61
C SER A 89 5.80 -14.28 8.12
N LEU A 90 4.57 -14.45 8.58
CA LEU A 90 4.26 -14.45 10.02
C LEU A 90 5.02 -15.51 10.80
N ASP A 91 5.25 -16.68 10.19
CA ASP A 91 6.00 -17.77 10.79
C ASP A 91 7.52 -17.63 10.68
N GLY A 92 8.00 -16.50 10.12
CA GLY A 92 9.43 -16.17 10.01
C GLY A 92 10.14 -16.74 8.80
N SER A 93 9.42 -17.32 7.82
CA SER A 93 10.04 -17.76 6.56
C SER A 93 10.51 -16.55 5.73
N LYS A 94 11.74 -16.61 5.25
CA LYS A 94 12.37 -15.62 4.35
C LYS A 94 12.31 -16.03 2.88
N LYS A 95 11.54 -17.05 2.53
CA LYS A 95 11.52 -17.66 1.19
C LYS A 95 11.17 -16.67 0.09
N HIS A 96 10.24 -15.73 0.34
CA HIS A 96 9.86 -14.72 -0.63
C HIS A 96 10.84 -13.54 -0.70
N GLY A 97 11.75 -13.42 0.28
CA GLY A 97 12.81 -12.41 0.29
C GLY A 97 12.30 -10.98 0.44
N VAL A 98 12.98 -10.07 -0.22
CA VAL A 98 12.67 -8.64 -0.26
C VAL A 98 12.35 -8.25 -1.70
N MET A 99 11.23 -7.58 -1.90
CA MET A 99 10.80 -7.07 -3.20
C MET A 99 11.16 -5.58 -3.30
N THR A 100 11.80 -5.17 -4.40
CA THR A 100 12.05 -3.76 -4.73
C THR A 100 11.09 -3.33 -5.82
N SER A 101 10.28 -2.31 -5.56
CA SER A 101 9.31 -1.77 -6.52
C SER A 101 8.97 -0.31 -6.19
N LYS A 102 8.33 0.40 -7.13
CA LYS A 102 7.82 1.76 -6.90
C LYS A 102 6.44 1.78 -6.26
N ILE A 103 5.71 0.66 -6.34
CA ILE A 103 4.36 0.50 -5.77
C ILE A 103 4.25 -0.88 -5.13
N SER A 104 3.62 -0.94 -3.97
CA SER A 104 3.48 -2.17 -3.19
C SER A 104 2.20 -2.15 -2.36
N LEU A 105 2.06 -3.10 -1.44
CA LEU A 105 1.07 -3.10 -0.36
C LEU A 105 1.75 -2.79 0.98
N PRO A 106 1.02 -2.25 1.97
CA PRO A 106 1.51 -2.17 3.34
C PRO A 106 1.82 -3.56 3.90
N THR A 107 2.93 -3.69 4.62
CA THR A 107 3.21 -4.89 5.43
C THR A 107 2.41 -4.88 6.72
N LEU A 108 2.27 -6.02 7.39
CA LEU A 108 1.65 -6.09 8.71
C LEU A 108 2.40 -5.25 9.74
N ASP A 109 3.73 -5.19 9.68
CA ASP A 109 4.53 -4.37 10.60
C ASP A 109 4.25 -2.88 10.40
N PHE A 110 4.16 -2.42 9.14
CA PHE A 110 3.79 -1.04 8.83
C PHE A 110 2.36 -0.73 9.31
N TYR A 111 1.41 -1.63 9.09
CA TYR A 111 0.04 -1.50 9.59
C TYR A 111 0.00 -1.37 11.11
N ARG A 112 0.68 -2.28 11.84
CA ARG A 112 0.72 -2.27 13.32
C ARG A 112 1.39 -1.01 13.87
N ALA A 113 2.50 -0.58 13.28
CA ALA A 113 3.23 0.63 13.69
C ALA A 113 2.41 1.92 13.50
N ASN A 114 1.42 1.91 12.59
CA ASN A 114 0.59 3.06 12.24
C ASN A 114 -0.90 2.83 12.51
N ARG A 115 -1.22 1.98 13.50
CA ARG A 115 -2.58 1.51 13.80
C ARG A 115 -3.59 2.64 13.95
N ASP A 116 -3.22 3.72 14.65
CA ASP A 116 -4.12 4.85 14.92
C ASP A 116 -4.50 5.59 13.64
N THR A 117 -3.56 5.74 12.70
CA THR A 117 -3.82 6.35 11.39
C THR A 117 -4.75 5.48 10.57
N PHE A 118 -4.54 4.16 10.55
CA PHE A 118 -5.42 3.23 9.86
C PHE A 118 -6.81 3.13 10.49
N GLU A 119 -6.94 3.36 11.79
CA GLU A 119 -8.25 3.46 12.46
C GLU A 119 -8.97 4.77 12.07
N LYS A 120 -8.25 5.91 12.00
CA LYS A 120 -8.80 7.19 11.51
C LYS A 120 -9.36 7.06 10.09
N TYR A 121 -8.66 6.34 9.20
CA TYR A 121 -9.03 6.13 7.79
C TYR A 121 -9.47 4.69 7.51
N LYS A 122 -10.29 4.16 8.39
CA LYS A 122 -10.79 2.80 8.33
C LYS A 122 -11.69 2.57 7.12
N LEU A 123 -11.56 1.40 6.51
CA LEU A 123 -12.37 0.99 5.36
C LEU A 123 -13.48 0.05 5.78
N ASP A 124 -14.64 0.16 5.17
CA ASP A 124 -15.77 -0.77 5.32
C ASP A 124 -15.64 -1.95 4.34
N MET A 125 -14.43 -2.49 4.23
CA MET A 125 -14.14 -3.68 3.42
C MET A 125 -12.87 -4.38 3.89
N TRP A 126 -12.75 -5.66 3.56
CA TRP A 126 -11.51 -6.40 3.68
C TRP A 126 -10.49 -5.92 2.64
N TRP A 127 -9.20 -5.81 3.04
CA TRP A 127 -8.13 -5.42 2.13
C TRP A 127 -6.82 -6.14 2.44
N TRP A 128 -6.01 -6.35 1.40
CA TRP A 128 -4.79 -7.13 1.45
C TRP A 128 -3.61 -6.38 2.08
N LEU A 129 -2.77 -7.13 2.81
CA LEU A 129 -1.42 -6.72 3.19
C LEU A 129 -0.37 -7.50 2.37
N ALA A 130 0.86 -6.99 2.33
CA ALA A 130 1.99 -7.63 1.63
C ALA A 130 2.50 -8.89 2.35
N THR A 131 2.28 -9.00 3.67
CA THR A 131 2.80 -10.06 4.52
C THR A 131 2.11 -11.39 4.24
N PRO A 132 2.84 -12.45 3.86
CA PRO A 132 2.28 -13.81 3.78
C PRO A 132 2.10 -14.41 5.18
N ASP A 133 1.15 -15.32 5.36
CA ASP A 133 0.99 -16.09 6.59
C ASP A 133 2.16 -17.07 6.75
N SER A 134 2.34 -17.96 5.79
CA SER A 134 3.40 -18.94 5.75
C SER A 134 3.88 -19.16 4.31
N THR A 135 4.83 -20.05 4.09
CA THR A 135 5.29 -20.42 2.76
C THR A 135 5.15 -21.93 2.53
N SER A 136 5.23 -22.36 1.26
CA SER A 136 5.16 -23.78 0.90
C SER A 136 6.25 -24.64 1.55
N GLU A 137 7.31 -24.03 2.05
CA GLU A 137 8.40 -24.72 2.75
C GLU A 137 7.98 -25.22 4.13
N TYR A 138 7.16 -24.44 4.85
CA TYR A 138 6.77 -24.75 6.23
C TYR A 138 5.34 -25.27 6.35
N TYR A 139 4.40 -24.66 5.61
CA TYR A 139 3.00 -25.06 5.71
C TYR A 139 2.23 -24.87 4.39
N ASN A 140 1.90 -23.62 4.03
CA ASN A 140 1.02 -23.33 2.91
C ASN A 140 1.30 -21.94 2.33
N ASP A 141 1.41 -21.86 1.02
CA ASP A 141 1.63 -20.62 0.29
C ASP A 141 0.32 -19.97 -0.24
N LYS A 142 -0.84 -20.43 0.25
CA LYS A 142 -2.16 -19.90 -0.14
C LYS A 142 -2.75 -18.88 0.85
N TRP A 143 -2.21 -18.81 2.06
CA TRP A 143 -2.75 -17.95 3.11
C TRP A 143 -2.03 -16.61 3.13
N CYS A 144 -2.85 -15.55 3.09
CA CYS A 144 -2.41 -14.16 3.09
C CYS A 144 -2.90 -13.45 4.35
N VAL A 145 -2.19 -12.40 4.75
CA VAL A 145 -2.66 -11.49 5.78
C VAL A 145 -3.51 -10.38 5.15
N CYS A 146 -4.61 -10.06 5.79
CA CYS A 146 -5.50 -8.98 5.38
C CYS A 146 -6.06 -8.24 6.59
N VAL A 147 -6.69 -7.10 6.35
CA VAL A 147 -7.37 -6.30 7.37
C VAL A 147 -8.87 -6.33 7.14
N ALA A 148 -9.61 -6.66 8.20
CA ALA A 148 -11.08 -6.65 8.21
C ALA A 148 -11.65 -5.23 8.35
N PRO A 149 -12.95 -5.01 8.03
CA PRO A 149 -13.63 -3.75 8.30
C PRO A 149 -13.55 -3.28 9.76
N SER A 150 -13.47 -4.23 10.71
CA SER A 150 -13.26 -3.92 12.13
C SER A 150 -11.86 -3.42 12.48
N GLY A 151 -10.91 -3.45 11.52
CA GLY A 151 -9.49 -3.19 11.75
C GLY A 151 -8.73 -4.39 12.33
N TYR A 152 -9.34 -5.55 12.43
CA TYR A 152 -8.68 -6.78 12.84
C TYR A 152 -7.80 -7.31 11.67
N ALA A 153 -6.54 -7.62 11.97
CA ALA A 153 -5.67 -8.30 11.02
C ALA A 153 -5.92 -9.81 11.08
N ASN A 154 -6.23 -10.42 9.94
CA ASN A 154 -6.48 -11.85 9.81
C ASN A 154 -5.44 -12.47 8.90
N ASP A 155 -4.86 -13.58 9.32
CA ASP A 155 -3.78 -14.31 8.66
C ASP A 155 -4.26 -15.55 7.88
N TYR A 156 -5.48 -15.99 8.12
CA TYR A 156 -6.03 -17.23 7.55
C TYR A 156 -7.00 -16.94 6.39
N VAL A 157 -6.51 -16.24 5.36
CA VAL A 157 -7.32 -15.87 4.21
C VAL A 157 -6.69 -16.36 2.91
N ASN A 158 -7.47 -17.13 2.15
CA ASN A 158 -7.00 -17.72 0.89
C ASN A 158 -6.76 -16.65 -0.17
N SER A 159 -5.62 -16.74 -0.86
CA SER A 159 -5.17 -15.83 -1.93
C SER A 159 -6.15 -15.67 -3.11
N LEU A 160 -7.10 -16.57 -3.25
CA LEU A 160 -8.14 -16.53 -4.29
C LEU A 160 -9.36 -15.67 -3.90
N ASN A 161 -9.51 -15.26 -2.64
CA ASN A 161 -10.56 -14.33 -2.25
C ASN A 161 -10.40 -12.98 -2.94
N ILE A 162 -11.49 -12.26 -3.14
CA ILE A 162 -11.50 -10.94 -3.79
C ILE A 162 -11.68 -9.87 -2.72
N PHE A 163 -10.61 -9.14 -2.42
CA PHE A 163 -10.59 -8.07 -1.43
C PHE A 163 -10.06 -6.77 -2.01
N GLY A 164 -10.19 -5.69 -1.25
CA GLY A 164 -9.67 -4.38 -1.60
C GLY A 164 -8.14 -4.38 -1.71
N VAL A 165 -7.63 -3.60 -2.61
CA VAL A 165 -6.20 -3.35 -2.80
C VAL A 165 -5.91 -1.92 -2.40
N ARG A 166 -5.12 -1.73 -1.34
CA ARG A 166 -4.77 -0.44 -0.76
C ARG A 166 -3.27 -0.19 -0.94
N PRO A 167 -2.86 0.44 -2.07
CA PRO A 167 -1.45 0.55 -2.42
C PRO A 167 -0.66 1.50 -1.52
N VAL A 168 0.67 1.31 -1.52
CA VAL A 168 1.66 2.21 -0.95
C VAL A 168 2.69 2.58 -2.01
N LEU A 169 3.07 3.86 -2.06
CA LEU A 169 4.15 4.41 -2.90
C LEU A 169 5.12 5.21 -2.03
N ARG A 170 6.24 5.61 -2.65
CA ARG A 170 7.23 6.49 -2.03
C ARG A 170 7.56 7.63 -2.99
N PHE A 171 7.57 8.86 -2.47
CA PHE A 171 7.79 10.08 -3.24
C PHE A 171 8.94 10.91 -2.70
N VAL A 172 9.56 11.71 -3.57
CA VAL A 172 10.30 12.88 -3.12
C VAL A 172 9.31 13.88 -2.49
N SER A 173 9.69 14.57 -1.41
CA SER A 173 8.79 15.48 -0.70
C SER A 173 8.49 16.80 -1.42
N SER A 174 9.23 17.10 -2.48
CA SER A 174 9.13 18.35 -3.24
C SER A 174 8.08 18.37 -4.37
N ILE A 175 7.33 17.28 -4.55
CA ILE A 175 6.26 17.24 -5.57
C ILE A 175 5.10 18.17 -5.21
N SER A 176 4.43 18.70 -6.24
CA SER A 176 3.17 19.43 -6.08
C SER A 176 2.00 18.46 -5.99
N VAL A 177 1.15 18.67 -5.00
CA VAL A 177 -0.06 17.89 -4.75
C VAL A 177 -1.25 18.80 -4.49
N SER A 178 -2.45 18.26 -4.46
CA SER A 178 -3.63 19.03 -4.09
C SER A 178 -4.21 18.58 -2.75
N CYS A 179 -4.79 19.53 -2.02
CA CYS A 179 -5.54 19.26 -0.78
C CYS A 179 -6.91 19.92 -0.88
N ASP A 180 -7.91 19.26 -0.32
CA ASP A 180 -9.24 19.84 -0.14
C ASP A 180 -9.17 20.86 1.01
N GLU A 181 -9.82 22.04 0.82
CA GLU A 181 -9.92 23.10 1.85
C GLU A 181 -11.02 22.79 2.87
#